data_81199460a9b8a7da4a73fa5bb87dd0d4
#
_entry.id   81199460a9b8a7da4a73fa5bb87dd0d4
#
_cell.length_a   1.000
_cell.length_b   1.000
_cell.length_c   1.000
_cell.angle_alpha   90.00
_cell.angle_beta   90.00
_cell.angle_gamma   90.00
#
_symmetry.space_group_name_H-M   'P 1'
#
loop_
_entity.id
_entity.type
_entity.pdbx_description
1 polymer ?
#
loop_
_entity_poly.entity_id
_entity_poly.type
_entity_poly.pdbx_seq_one_letter_code
_entity_poly.pdbx_strand_id
1 'polypeptide(L)'
;TQSRSSAASDVYKRQPLTQSKVINFSKMKGINILCGRYEGIDQRILDFYPIEEISIGDYILAGGEIASQVLVESIVRLLPGTLGDMKSASSETFSKDLLEYPQYTRPKKWKNLTIPDILLSGNHRNISEWRLKQSEKLTQKVRPDLWKNYKKSKTRKK
;
A
#
# COMPACT_ATOMS: atom_id res chain seq x y z
N THR A 1 -29.72 -18.84 18.33
CA THR A 1 -28.91 -17.75 18.95
C THR A 1 -27.75 -17.46 18.03
N GLN A 2 -27.89 -16.41 17.21
CA GLN A 2 -26.79 -15.88 16.42
C GLN A 2 -25.81 -15.19 17.37
N SER A 3 -24.63 -15.77 17.55
CA SER A 3 -23.50 -15.06 18.14
C SER A 3 -23.07 -13.98 17.17
N ARG A 4 -23.41 -12.73 17.47
CA ARG A 4 -22.78 -11.58 16.80
C ARG A 4 -21.31 -11.59 17.20
N SER A 5 -20.43 -11.87 16.24
CA SER A 5 -18.98 -11.84 16.44
C SER A 5 -18.61 -10.43 16.89
N SER A 6 -18.03 -10.29 18.07
CA SER A 6 -17.57 -9.01 18.64
C SER A 6 -16.41 -8.39 17.86
N ALA A 7 -15.84 -9.12 16.91
CA ALA A 7 -14.84 -8.61 15.97
C ALA A 7 -15.28 -7.34 15.18
N ALA A 8 -16.60 -7.09 15.08
CA ALA A 8 -17.13 -5.89 14.43
C ALA A 8 -17.00 -4.61 15.26
N SER A 9 -16.87 -4.69 16.60
CA SER A 9 -16.76 -3.49 17.45
C SER A 9 -15.36 -2.91 17.54
N ASP A 10 -14.32 -3.71 17.26
CA ASP A 10 -12.91 -3.28 17.35
C ASP A 10 -12.37 -2.62 16.07
N VAL A 11 -13.10 -2.72 14.95
CA VAL A 11 -12.66 -2.17 13.66
C VAL A 11 -12.45 -0.65 13.71
N TYR A 12 -13.20 0.07 14.54
CA TYR A 12 -13.13 1.52 14.65
C TYR A 12 -11.88 2.06 15.40
N LYS A 13 -11.21 1.23 16.18
CA LYS A 13 -10.01 1.64 16.93
C LYS A 13 -8.70 1.32 16.20
N ARG A 14 -8.73 0.39 15.25
CA ARG A 14 -7.55 -0.10 14.54
C ARG A 14 -7.11 0.90 13.48
N GLN A 15 -5.85 1.28 13.52
CA GLN A 15 -5.31 2.18 12.51
C GLN A 15 -5.00 1.40 11.21
N PRO A 16 -5.41 1.91 10.03
CA PRO A 16 -5.12 1.23 8.77
C PRO A 16 -3.61 1.13 8.52
N LEU A 17 -3.19 -0.03 8.01
CA LEU A 17 -1.84 -0.23 7.53
C LEU A 17 -1.60 0.69 6.33
N THR A 18 -0.65 1.60 6.45
CA THR A 18 -0.25 2.52 5.38
C THR A 18 1.19 2.29 5.00
N GLN A 19 1.58 2.72 3.79
CA GLN A 19 2.97 2.61 3.33
C GLN A 19 3.94 3.34 4.27
N SER A 20 3.55 4.47 4.84
CA SER A 20 4.38 5.20 5.83
C SER A 20 4.62 4.38 7.11
N LYS A 21 3.61 3.65 7.60
CA LYS A 21 3.79 2.74 8.74
C LYS A 21 4.71 1.58 8.39
N VAL A 22 4.54 0.97 7.22
CA VAL A 22 5.42 -0.10 6.73
C VAL A 22 6.88 0.35 6.67
N ILE A 23 7.13 1.57 6.16
CA ILE A 23 8.48 2.18 6.14
C ILE A 23 9.03 2.39 7.56
N ASN A 24 8.19 2.77 8.51
CA ASN A 24 8.63 2.92 9.90
C ASN A 24 8.98 1.55 10.51
N PHE A 25 8.16 0.54 10.31
CA PHE A 25 8.43 -0.82 10.77
C PHE A 25 9.69 -1.42 10.14
N SER A 26 9.97 -1.17 8.87
CA SER A 26 11.18 -1.68 8.20
C SER A 26 12.50 -1.14 8.79
N LYS A 27 12.44 -0.05 9.58
CA LYS A 27 13.61 0.53 10.26
C LYS A 27 13.81 -0.02 11.68
N MET A 28 12.87 -0.79 12.20
CA MET A 28 12.96 -1.37 13.53
C MET A 28 13.90 -2.58 13.54
N LYS A 29 14.55 -2.85 14.68
CA LYS A 29 15.43 -4.01 14.84
C LYS A 29 14.67 -5.33 14.86
N GLY A 30 13.39 -5.31 15.23
CA GLY A 30 12.50 -6.46 15.27
C GLY A 30 11.08 -6.04 15.65
N ILE A 31 10.11 -6.89 15.33
CA ILE A 31 8.69 -6.67 15.59
C ILE A 31 8.12 -7.98 16.15
N ASN A 32 7.39 -7.89 17.26
CA ASN A 32 6.56 -8.97 17.75
C ASN A 32 5.15 -8.78 17.22
N ILE A 33 4.57 -9.81 16.60
CA ILE A 33 3.22 -9.74 16.02
C ILE A 33 2.32 -10.67 16.82
N LEU A 34 1.25 -10.10 17.39
CA LEU A 34 0.24 -10.83 18.12
C LEU A 34 -0.98 -11.05 17.22
N CYS A 35 -1.25 -12.32 16.88
CA CYS A 35 -2.36 -12.70 16.03
C CYS A 35 -3.52 -13.20 16.90
N GLY A 36 -4.60 -12.44 16.98
CA GLY A 36 -5.81 -12.85 17.69
C GLY A 36 -6.64 -13.86 16.89
N ARG A 37 -7.35 -14.71 17.61
CA ARG A 37 -8.38 -15.61 17.06
C ARG A 37 -9.68 -15.46 17.86
N TYR A 38 -10.76 -16.02 17.34
CA TYR A 38 -12.08 -16.02 17.97
C TYR A 38 -12.59 -14.60 18.27
N GLU A 39 -12.87 -14.32 19.54
CA GLU A 39 -13.41 -13.04 20.01
C GLU A 39 -12.32 -11.93 20.14
N GLY A 40 -11.06 -12.21 19.79
CA GLY A 40 -9.99 -11.23 19.83
C GLY A 40 -9.11 -11.36 21.08
N ILE A 41 -8.55 -10.23 21.51
CA ILE A 41 -7.62 -10.12 22.63
C ILE A 41 -8.29 -9.37 23.76
N ASP A 42 -8.06 -9.80 25.02
CA ASP A 42 -8.59 -9.13 26.20
C ASP A 42 -8.15 -7.65 26.20
N GLN A 43 -9.13 -6.75 26.33
CA GLN A 43 -8.91 -5.31 26.29
C GLN A 43 -7.88 -4.84 27.33
N ARG A 44 -7.84 -5.50 28.51
CA ARG A 44 -6.88 -5.18 29.57
C ARG A 44 -5.42 -5.38 29.15
N ILE A 45 -5.16 -6.33 28.23
CA ILE A 45 -3.82 -6.56 27.65
C ILE A 45 -3.47 -5.41 26.72
N LEU A 46 -4.42 -4.98 25.87
CA LEU A 46 -4.22 -3.88 24.94
C LEU A 46 -4.05 -2.53 25.67
N ASP A 47 -4.72 -2.36 26.82
CA ASP A 47 -4.63 -1.15 27.63
C ASP A 47 -3.32 -1.10 28.46
N PHE A 48 -2.79 -2.25 28.86
CA PHE A 48 -1.62 -2.35 29.73
C PHE A 48 -0.30 -2.34 28.96
N TYR A 49 -0.24 -3.00 27.82
CA TYR A 49 0.98 -3.08 27.01
C TYR A 49 0.96 -2.07 25.85
N PRO A 50 2.12 -1.55 25.42
CA PRO A 50 2.22 -0.64 24.29
C PRO A 50 2.04 -1.40 22.96
N ILE A 51 0.84 -1.91 22.72
CA ILE A 51 0.48 -2.67 21.53
C ILE A 51 -0.16 -1.72 20.50
N GLU A 52 0.37 -1.69 19.31
CA GLU A 52 -0.23 -0.97 18.18
C GLU A 52 -1.19 -1.89 17.42
N GLU A 53 -2.48 -1.55 17.43
CA GLU A 53 -3.50 -2.28 16.67
C GLU A 53 -3.51 -1.83 15.21
N ILE A 54 -3.41 -2.81 14.29
CA ILE A 54 -3.33 -2.56 12.84
C ILE A 54 -4.46 -3.27 12.13
N SER A 55 -5.12 -2.55 11.22
CA SER A 55 -6.09 -3.10 10.27
C SER A 55 -5.49 -3.15 8.87
N ILE A 56 -5.70 -4.23 8.13
CA ILE A 56 -5.35 -4.34 6.72
C ILE A 56 -6.54 -4.04 5.79
N GLY A 57 -7.71 -3.73 6.33
CA GLY A 57 -8.91 -3.35 5.59
C GLY A 57 -10.19 -3.61 6.37
N ASP A 58 -11.31 -3.10 5.85
CA ASP A 58 -12.64 -3.17 6.46
C ASP A 58 -13.35 -4.48 6.07
N TYR A 59 -12.76 -5.61 6.44
CA TYR A 59 -13.32 -6.96 6.25
C TYR A 59 -12.88 -7.87 7.39
N ILE A 60 -13.57 -8.99 7.56
CA ILE A 60 -13.37 -9.93 8.66
C ILE A 60 -12.58 -11.14 8.17
N LEU A 61 -11.54 -11.51 8.92
CA LEU A 61 -10.77 -12.72 8.75
C LEU A 61 -11.03 -13.68 9.92
N ALA A 62 -10.81 -14.98 9.70
CA ALA A 62 -10.95 -16.00 10.74
C ALA A 62 -9.88 -15.88 11.86
N GLY A 63 -8.79 -15.18 11.59
CA GLY A 63 -7.68 -14.93 12.53
C GLY A 63 -6.68 -13.92 11.98
N GLY A 64 -5.71 -13.51 12.80
CA GLY A 64 -4.72 -12.50 12.47
C GLY A 64 -3.56 -13.00 11.61
N GLU A 65 -3.45 -14.31 11.33
CA GLU A 65 -2.29 -14.89 10.68
C GLU A 65 -2.11 -14.40 9.24
N ILE A 66 -3.19 -14.32 8.46
CA ILE A 66 -3.13 -13.81 7.08
C ILE A 66 -2.82 -12.32 7.07
N ALA A 67 -3.39 -11.56 8.01
CA ALA A 67 -3.06 -10.14 8.17
C ALA A 67 -1.58 -9.94 8.52
N SER A 68 -1.01 -10.80 9.36
CA SER A 68 0.41 -10.77 9.71
C SER A 68 1.31 -11.06 8.51
N GLN A 69 0.92 -11.98 7.62
CA GLN A 69 1.65 -12.25 6.38
C GLN A 69 1.67 -11.02 5.46
N VAL A 70 0.55 -10.30 5.31
CA VAL A 70 0.50 -9.05 4.54
C VAL A 70 1.45 -8.01 5.14
N LEU A 71 1.48 -7.87 6.47
CA LEU A 71 2.38 -6.96 7.16
C LEU A 71 3.84 -7.34 6.93
N VAL A 72 4.20 -8.61 7.15
CA VAL A 72 5.57 -9.12 6.98
C VAL A 72 6.04 -8.93 5.54
N GLU A 73 5.26 -9.33 4.56
CA GLU A 73 5.58 -9.17 3.13
C GLU A 73 5.82 -7.70 2.79
N SER A 74 4.93 -6.81 3.25
CA SER A 74 5.07 -5.38 3.02
C SER A 74 6.36 -4.79 3.60
N ILE A 75 6.82 -5.30 4.76
CA ILE A 75 8.05 -4.85 5.42
C ILE A 75 9.28 -5.44 4.75
N VAL A 76 9.29 -6.77 4.53
CA VAL A 76 10.45 -7.51 4.03
C VAL A 76 10.91 -7.00 2.68
N ARG A 77 10.00 -6.69 1.77
CA ARG A 77 10.35 -6.12 0.46
C ARG A 77 11.06 -4.76 0.52
N LEU A 78 11.01 -4.05 1.66
CA LEU A 78 11.74 -2.79 1.87
C LEU A 78 13.12 -3.00 2.50
N LEU A 79 13.45 -4.22 2.94
CA LEU A 79 14.75 -4.50 3.53
C LEU A 79 15.84 -4.55 2.44
N PRO A 80 17.07 -4.07 2.75
CA PRO A 80 18.19 -4.14 1.82
C PRO A 80 18.46 -5.58 1.37
N GLY A 81 18.66 -5.77 0.06
CA GLY A 81 18.99 -7.08 -0.52
C GLY A 81 17.80 -8.00 -0.80
N THR A 82 16.57 -7.62 -0.45
CA THR A 82 15.38 -8.43 -0.72
C THR A 82 14.89 -8.27 -2.16
N LEU A 83 14.91 -7.05 -2.69
CA LEU A 83 14.58 -6.76 -4.10
C LEU A 83 15.88 -6.52 -4.87
N GLY A 84 15.96 -7.06 -6.10
CA GLY A 84 17.14 -6.93 -6.95
C GLY A 84 17.47 -5.49 -7.36
N ASP A 85 16.47 -4.60 -7.40
CA ASP A 85 16.67 -3.17 -7.67
C ASP A 85 15.93 -2.33 -6.62
N MET A 86 16.72 -1.77 -5.67
CA MET A 86 16.23 -0.87 -4.62
C MET A 86 15.60 0.43 -5.18
N LYS A 87 15.93 0.82 -6.43
CA LYS A 87 15.31 1.99 -7.07
C LYS A 87 13.85 1.75 -7.42
N SER A 88 13.47 0.50 -7.67
CA SER A 88 12.07 0.13 -7.91
C SER A 88 11.19 0.45 -6.72
N ALA A 89 11.60 0.11 -5.51
CA ALA A 89 10.83 0.35 -4.29
C ALA A 89 10.60 1.86 -4.00
N SER A 90 11.54 2.73 -4.39
CA SER A 90 11.42 4.18 -4.17
C SER A 90 10.48 4.89 -5.15
N SER A 91 10.17 4.27 -6.29
CA SER A 91 9.30 4.82 -7.34
C SER A 91 7.90 4.22 -7.35
N GLU A 92 7.60 3.29 -6.43
CA GLU A 92 6.32 2.57 -6.37
C GLU A 92 5.14 3.46 -5.96
N THR A 93 3.95 2.93 -6.19
CA THR A 93 2.66 3.48 -5.74
C THR A 93 2.73 3.92 -4.28
N PHE A 94 2.09 5.02 -3.96
CA PHE A 94 2.03 5.66 -2.64
C PHE A 94 3.29 6.41 -2.16
N SER A 95 4.44 6.29 -2.83
CA SER A 95 5.64 7.07 -2.46
C SER A 95 5.46 8.57 -2.70
N LYS A 96 4.61 8.95 -3.64
CA LYS A 96 4.33 10.34 -4.07
C LYS A 96 2.83 10.69 -4.07
N ASP A 97 2.00 9.97 -3.31
CA ASP A 97 0.55 10.11 -3.33
C ASP A 97 -0.07 9.93 -4.73
N LEU A 98 0.58 9.16 -5.61
CA LEU A 98 0.08 8.81 -6.94
C LEU A 98 0.00 7.29 -7.10
N LEU A 99 -1.00 6.82 -7.84
CA LEU A 99 -1.04 5.47 -8.37
C LEU A 99 -0.04 5.33 -9.52
N GLU A 100 0.46 4.12 -9.74
CA GLU A 100 1.28 3.83 -10.90
C GLU A 100 0.55 4.05 -12.22
N TYR A 101 1.32 4.39 -13.24
CA TYR A 101 0.85 4.47 -14.63
C TYR A 101 0.56 3.06 -15.19
N PRO A 102 -0.27 2.95 -16.25
CA PRO A 102 -0.56 1.67 -16.89
C PRO A 102 0.71 1.00 -17.42
N GLN A 103 0.91 -0.25 -17.06
CA GLN A 103 2.03 -1.07 -17.53
C GLN A 103 1.65 -1.79 -18.81
N TYR A 104 2.64 -1.92 -19.72
CA TYR A 104 2.50 -2.64 -20.97
C TYR A 104 3.64 -3.65 -21.13
N THR A 105 3.33 -4.81 -21.71
CA THR A 105 4.29 -5.87 -22.02
C THR A 105 4.16 -6.35 -23.47
N ARG A 106 5.03 -7.22 -23.90
CA ARG A 106 4.96 -7.86 -25.22
C ARG A 106 3.72 -8.77 -25.33
N PRO A 107 3.13 -8.91 -26.53
CA PRO A 107 3.53 -8.32 -27.82
C PRO A 107 3.07 -6.86 -27.99
N LYS A 108 3.66 -6.09 -28.95
CA LYS A 108 3.28 -4.70 -29.27
C LYS A 108 1.79 -4.56 -29.58
N LYS A 109 1.21 -5.53 -30.27
CA LYS A 109 -0.22 -5.59 -30.61
C LYS A 109 -0.82 -6.87 -30.03
N TRP A 110 -1.87 -6.71 -29.24
CA TRP A 110 -2.66 -7.82 -28.72
C TRP A 110 -4.12 -7.61 -29.07
N LYS A 111 -4.69 -8.53 -29.87
CA LYS A 111 -6.01 -8.34 -30.53
C LYS A 111 -6.02 -7.01 -31.30
N ASN A 112 -6.96 -6.11 -30.98
CA ASN A 112 -7.08 -4.78 -31.62
C ASN A 112 -6.46 -3.65 -30.79
N LEU A 113 -5.72 -3.98 -29.72
CA LEU A 113 -5.09 -3.02 -28.82
C LEU A 113 -3.59 -2.93 -29.09
N THR A 114 -3.04 -1.73 -29.07
CA THR A 114 -1.62 -1.46 -29.28
C THR A 114 -1.02 -0.74 -28.08
N ILE A 115 0.27 -0.97 -27.84
CA ILE A 115 1.06 -0.18 -26.88
C ILE A 115 1.14 1.26 -27.42
N PRO A 116 0.98 2.30 -26.58
CA PRO A 116 1.19 3.69 -27.01
C PRO A 116 2.58 3.90 -27.61
N ASP A 117 2.64 4.51 -28.80
CA ASP A 117 3.91 4.67 -29.56
C ASP A 117 4.96 5.46 -28.80
N ILE A 118 4.56 6.38 -27.91
CA ILE A 118 5.46 7.12 -27.05
C ILE A 118 6.35 6.21 -26.20
N LEU A 119 5.84 5.05 -25.74
CA LEU A 119 6.57 4.10 -24.93
C LEU A 119 7.62 3.31 -25.74
N LEU A 120 7.50 3.34 -27.07
CA LEU A 120 8.40 2.67 -28.02
C LEU A 120 9.42 3.64 -28.64
N SER A 121 9.29 4.94 -28.35
CA SER A 121 10.10 6.00 -29.00
C SER A 121 11.56 6.04 -28.55
N GLY A 122 11.92 5.39 -27.44
CA GLY A 122 13.27 5.51 -26.84
C GLY A 122 13.54 6.86 -26.17
N ASN A 123 12.63 7.84 -26.29
CA ASN A 123 12.82 9.15 -25.66
C ASN A 123 12.40 9.10 -24.19
N HIS A 124 13.38 8.88 -23.31
CA HIS A 124 13.17 8.72 -21.87
C HIS A 124 12.45 9.91 -21.21
N ARG A 125 12.69 11.13 -21.67
CA ARG A 125 12.04 12.33 -21.14
C ARG A 125 10.53 12.31 -21.47
N ASN A 126 10.19 12.13 -22.72
CA ASN A 126 8.79 12.07 -23.15
C ASN A 126 8.04 10.89 -22.52
N ILE A 127 8.69 9.73 -22.38
CA ILE A 127 8.14 8.57 -21.68
C ILE A 127 7.86 8.90 -20.22
N SER A 128 8.77 9.56 -19.51
CA SER A 128 8.59 9.94 -18.11
C SER A 128 7.44 10.95 -17.93
N GLU A 129 7.33 11.93 -18.81
CA GLU A 129 6.24 12.91 -18.80
C GLU A 129 4.89 12.23 -19.08
N TRP A 130 4.84 11.30 -20.03
CA TRP A 130 3.64 10.52 -20.33
C TRP A 130 3.22 9.67 -19.12
N ARG A 131 4.16 8.95 -18.50
CA ARG A 131 3.94 8.12 -17.30
C ARG A 131 3.35 8.96 -16.17
N LEU A 132 3.94 10.12 -15.89
CA LEU A 132 3.43 11.03 -14.86
C LEU A 132 1.99 11.48 -15.16
N LYS A 133 1.69 11.90 -16.40
CA LYS A 133 0.34 12.28 -16.80
C LYS A 133 -0.68 11.15 -16.64
N GLN A 134 -0.28 9.90 -16.93
CA GLN A 134 -1.18 8.74 -16.74
C GLN A 134 -1.41 8.46 -15.25
N SER A 135 -0.37 8.52 -14.42
CA SER A 135 -0.49 8.39 -12.96
C SER A 135 -1.42 9.45 -12.37
N GLU A 136 -1.26 10.71 -12.77
CA GLU A 136 -2.13 11.82 -12.34
C GLU A 136 -3.59 11.58 -12.72
N LYS A 137 -3.85 11.22 -13.99
CA LYS A 137 -5.21 10.90 -14.47
C LYS A 137 -5.85 9.74 -13.72
N LEU A 138 -5.10 8.64 -13.54
CA LEU A 138 -5.58 7.45 -12.86
C LEU A 138 -5.88 7.75 -11.39
N THR A 139 -4.97 8.44 -10.70
CA THR A 139 -5.14 8.81 -9.29
C THR A 139 -6.34 9.72 -9.10
N GLN A 140 -6.51 10.72 -9.96
CA GLN A 140 -7.66 11.63 -9.91
C GLN A 140 -8.99 10.87 -10.05
N LYS A 141 -9.04 9.85 -10.92
CA LYS A 141 -10.25 9.08 -11.19
C LYS A 141 -10.57 8.07 -10.09
N VAL A 142 -9.57 7.35 -9.58
CA VAL A 142 -9.76 6.15 -8.74
C VAL A 142 -9.51 6.44 -7.27
N ARG A 143 -8.61 7.38 -6.94
CA ARG A 143 -8.21 7.73 -5.57
C ARG A 143 -8.21 9.24 -5.34
N PRO A 144 -9.41 9.87 -5.26
CA PRO A 144 -9.53 11.31 -5.02
C PRO A 144 -8.86 11.79 -3.73
N ASP A 145 -8.77 10.92 -2.72
CA ASP A 145 -8.07 11.14 -1.46
C ASP A 145 -6.57 11.37 -1.68
N LEU A 146 -5.89 10.48 -2.39
CA LEU A 146 -4.47 10.61 -2.74
C LEU A 146 -4.24 11.83 -3.66
N TRP A 147 -5.13 12.06 -4.62
CA TRP A 147 -5.06 13.22 -5.49
C TRP A 147 -5.09 14.55 -4.73
N LYS A 148 -5.91 14.65 -3.70
CA LYS A 148 -5.96 15.82 -2.82
C LYS A 148 -4.63 16.04 -2.09
N ASN A 149 -4.01 14.97 -1.59
CA ASN A 149 -2.72 15.01 -0.91
C ASN A 149 -1.60 15.41 -1.88
N TYR A 150 -1.55 14.81 -3.06
CA TYR A 150 -0.59 15.13 -4.11
C TYR A 150 -0.64 16.60 -4.50
N LYS A 151 -1.84 17.19 -4.69
CA LYS A 151 -1.98 18.62 -4.98
C LYS A 151 -1.44 19.50 -3.86
N LYS A 152 -1.72 19.17 -2.60
CA LYS A 152 -1.19 19.91 -1.46
C LYS A 152 0.34 19.88 -1.39
N SER A 153 0.94 18.70 -1.65
CA SER A 153 2.40 18.56 -1.65
C SER A 153 3.08 19.34 -2.78
N LYS A 154 2.43 19.42 -3.95
CA LYS A 154 2.92 20.17 -5.12
C LYS A 154 2.88 21.69 -4.89
N THR A 155 1.87 22.19 -4.17
CA THR A 155 1.74 23.61 -3.83
C THR A 155 2.74 24.07 -2.78
N ARG A 156 3.16 23.19 -1.85
CA ARG A 156 4.16 23.49 -0.81
C ARG A 156 5.60 23.55 -1.33
N LYS A 157 5.87 23.04 -2.53
CA LYS A 157 7.19 23.02 -3.17
C LYS A 157 7.43 24.17 -4.16
N LYS A 158 6.42 25.01 -4.36
CA LYS A 158 6.53 26.30 -5.04
C LYS A 158 6.66 27.44 -4.02
#